data_018ca3d0484d80cab559be3791fb35ae
#
_entry.id   018ca3d0484d80cab559be3791fb35ae
#
_cell.length_a   1.000
_cell.length_b   1.000
_cell.length_c   1.000
_cell.angle_alpha   90.00
_cell.angle_beta   90.00
_cell.angle_gamma   90.00
#
_symmetry.space_group_name_H-M   'P 1'
#
loop_
_entity.id
_entity.type
_entity.pdbx_description
1 polymer ?
#
loop_
_entity_poly.entity_id
_entity_poly.type
_entity_poly.pdbx_seq_one_letter_code
_entity_poly.pdbx_strand_id
1 'polypeptide(L)'
;MAKHLANSIVLGTALATAIAAPGCAIGTIIGGMAESYRESSTQTIQAEYTGLNGQSFAVLVNADRTTHADFPNLAPVLTTRISDRLYQHTGATGWVPPESLLAWLYDNPRWVSTPAPELAKELGVDQLVVIDLFEFRLNEPGNRYVWDGRAAGTLSVVGGLGETPTFVREIDVSFPDSDGFGPNELSAEQVASVLMARFVDRSSWLFYDHEEPYYPDY
;
A
#
# COMPACT_ATOMS: atom_id res chain seq x y z
N MET A 1 -1.48 -53.00 80.54
CA MET A 1 -0.05 -52.98 80.21
C MET A 1 0.21 -51.72 79.42
N ALA A 2 0.65 -50.61 79.98
CA ALA A 2 2.06 -50.19 80.10
C ALA A 2 2.65 -50.00 78.69
N LYS A 3 3.14 -48.87 78.26
CA LYS A 3 4.03 -47.84 78.80
C LYS A 3 4.23 -46.74 77.76
N HIS A 4 4.22 -45.50 78.16
CA HIS A 4 5.31 -44.51 78.12
C HIS A 4 5.62 -43.80 76.81
N LEU A 5 5.51 -42.52 76.91
CA LEU A 5 6.50 -41.41 77.01
C LEU A 5 7.02 -40.96 75.67
N ALA A 6 7.26 -39.77 75.31
CA ALA A 6 7.43 -38.47 75.90
C ALA A 6 7.55 -37.41 74.85
N ASN A 7 7.13 -36.23 75.16
CA ASN A 7 7.72 -34.89 74.91
C ASN A 7 8.67 -34.74 73.67
N SER A 8 8.37 -33.80 72.83
CA SER A 8 9.30 -32.68 72.62
C SER A 8 8.56 -31.55 71.87
N ILE A 9 8.43 -30.45 72.60
CA ILE A 9 8.07 -29.14 72.02
C ILE A 9 9.30 -28.63 71.27
N VAL A 10 9.17 -28.39 69.97
CA VAL A 10 10.14 -27.58 69.25
C VAL A 10 9.44 -26.35 68.76
N LEU A 11 9.81 -25.25 69.38
CA LEU A 11 9.46 -23.90 69.00
C LEU A 11 10.18 -23.57 67.72
N GLY A 12 9.48 -23.57 66.63
CA GLY A 12 10.03 -23.19 65.29
C GLY A 12 9.52 -21.79 64.91
N THR A 13 10.36 -20.81 65.08
CA THR A 13 10.22 -19.43 64.62
C THR A 13 9.88 -19.39 63.14
N ALA A 14 8.67 -18.95 62.84
CA ALA A 14 8.26 -18.67 61.43
C ALA A 14 8.97 -17.40 60.95
N LEU A 15 9.98 -17.59 60.11
CA LEU A 15 10.63 -16.51 59.38
C LEU A 15 9.71 -16.15 58.22
N ALA A 16 8.95 -15.08 58.37
CA ALA A 16 8.16 -14.50 57.28
C ALA A 16 9.12 -13.81 56.30
N THR A 17 9.54 -14.52 55.29
CA THR A 17 10.20 -13.97 54.11
C THR A 17 9.15 -13.25 53.25
N ALA A 18 9.14 -11.93 53.31
CA ALA A 18 8.42 -11.07 52.40
C ALA A 18 9.03 -11.29 50.99
N ILE A 19 8.33 -12.02 50.13
CA ILE A 19 8.63 -12.10 48.70
C ILE A 19 8.15 -10.77 48.13
N ALA A 20 9.06 -9.81 48.02
CA ALA A 20 8.87 -8.64 47.17
C ALA A 20 8.88 -9.16 45.72
N ALA A 21 7.72 -9.41 45.15
CA ALA A 21 7.56 -9.75 43.74
C ALA A 21 7.99 -8.53 42.91
N PRO A 22 8.96 -8.69 42.00
CA PRO A 22 9.26 -7.63 41.05
C PRO A 22 8.14 -7.60 40.00
N GLY A 23 7.04 -6.93 40.30
CA GLY A 23 5.90 -6.76 39.39
C GLY A 23 6.23 -5.97 38.11
N CYS A 24 7.41 -5.35 38.03
CA CYS A 24 7.84 -4.61 36.84
C CYS A 24 8.44 -5.50 35.75
N ALA A 25 8.99 -6.66 36.07
CA ALA A 25 9.63 -7.52 35.08
C ALA A 25 8.62 -8.27 34.17
N ILE A 26 7.45 -8.61 34.73
CA ILE A 26 6.41 -9.31 33.99
C ILE A 26 5.73 -8.35 32.98
N GLY A 27 5.51 -7.10 33.37
CA GLY A 27 4.93 -6.06 32.51
C GLY A 27 5.82 -5.72 31.32
N THR A 28 7.14 -5.67 31.50
CA THR A 28 8.10 -5.43 30.38
C THR A 28 8.24 -6.62 29.44
N ILE A 29 8.15 -7.85 29.95
CA ILE A 29 8.19 -9.05 29.11
C ILE A 29 6.92 -9.14 28.25
N ILE A 30 5.75 -8.91 28.82
CA ILE A 30 4.47 -8.93 28.07
C ILE A 30 4.43 -7.76 27.07
N GLY A 31 4.90 -6.58 27.43
CA GLY A 31 5.00 -5.42 26.54
C GLY A 31 5.94 -5.68 25.38
N GLY A 32 7.13 -6.23 25.63
CA GLY A 32 8.10 -6.57 24.60
C GLY A 32 7.63 -7.70 23.66
N MET A 33 6.91 -8.69 24.18
CA MET A 33 6.31 -9.74 23.33
C MET A 33 5.16 -9.21 22.49
N ALA A 34 4.34 -8.29 23.00
CA ALA A 34 3.28 -7.66 22.26
C ALA A 34 3.83 -6.76 21.15
N GLU A 35 4.91 -6.03 21.38
CA GLU A 35 5.58 -5.20 20.39
C GLU A 35 6.25 -6.06 19.31
N SER A 36 7.00 -7.09 19.70
CA SER A 36 7.59 -8.04 18.76
C SER A 36 6.54 -8.78 17.91
N TYR A 37 5.37 -9.07 18.49
CA TYR A 37 4.26 -9.63 17.73
C TYR A 37 3.71 -8.63 16.71
N ARG A 38 3.58 -7.36 17.08
CA ARG A 38 3.14 -6.30 16.17
C ARG A 38 4.14 -6.05 15.02
N GLU A 39 5.43 -6.07 15.31
CA GLU A 39 6.49 -5.95 14.31
C GLU A 39 6.49 -7.08 13.28
N SER A 40 6.05 -8.28 13.67
CA SER A 40 5.99 -9.46 12.79
C SER A 40 4.58 -9.81 12.29
N SER A 41 3.55 -9.08 12.72
CA SER A 41 2.16 -9.36 12.36
C SER A 41 1.68 -8.49 11.20
N THR A 42 0.76 -9.03 10.43
CA THR A 42 0.00 -8.28 9.43
C THR A 42 -1.34 -7.84 9.99
N GLN A 43 -1.87 -6.75 9.46
CA GLN A 43 -3.21 -6.28 9.73
C GLN A 43 -4.02 -6.25 8.43
N THR A 44 -5.29 -6.59 8.51
CA THR A 44 -6.19 -6.46 7.37
C THR A 44 -6.69 -5.03 7.30
N ILE A 45 -6.43 -4.36 6.20
CA ILE A 45 -6.94 -3.03 5.87
C ILE A 45 -8.12 -3.20 4.94
N GLN A 46 -9.24 -2.56 5.27
CA GLN A 46 -10.44 -2.62 4.45
C GLN A 46 -10.33 -1.69 3.25
N ALA A 47 -10.96 -2.09 2.14
CA ALA A 47 -11.09 -1.25 0.95
C ALA A 47 -11.74 0.10 1.28
N GLU A 48 -11.18 1.18 0.75
CA GLU A 48 -11.78 2.51 0.85
C GLU A 48 -12.92 2.70 -0.17
N TYR A 49 -12.86 2.00 -1.29
CA TYR A 49 -13.86 2.07 -2.36
C TYR A 49 -14.19 0.68 -2.91
N THR A 50 -15.43 0.29 -2.83
CA THR A 50 -15.93 -1.02 -3.29
C THR A 50 -16.82 -0.94 -4.53
N GLY A 51 -16.94 0.25 -5.14
CA GLY A 51 -17.87 0.52 -6.25
C GLY A 51 -17.52 -0.14 -7.58
N LEU A 52 -16.39 -0.87 -7.68
CA LEU A 52 -16.05 -1.69 -8.85
C LEU A 52 -16.71 -3.08 -8.80
N ASN A 53 -17.16 -3.53 -7.63
CA ASN A 53 -17.79 -4.84 -7.51
C ASN A 53 -19.09 -4.89 -8.32
N GLY A 54 -19.20 -5.90 -9.18
CA GLY A 54 -20.35 -6.07 -10.08
C GLY A 54 -20.44 -5.07 -11.24
N GLN A 55 -19.42 -4.22 -11.44
CA GLN A 55 -19.35 -3.22 -12.51
C GLN A 55 -18.26 -3.58 -13.52
N SER A 56 -18.36 -3.04 -14.74
CA SER A 56 -17.27 -3.03 -15.71
C SER A 56 -16.40 -1.79 -15.53
N PHE A 57 -15.08 -1.91 -15.77
CA PHE A 57 -14.18 -0.78 -15.58
C PHE A 57 -13.05 -0.70 -16.61
N ALA A 58 -12.42 0.47 -16.69
CA ALA A 58 -11.13 0.69 -17.33
C ALA A 58 -10.22 1.49 -16.37
N VAL A 59 -8.90 1.31 -16.50
CA VAL A 59 -7.90 2.10 -15.76
C VAL A 59 -7.08 2.90 -16.76
N LEU A 60 -7.04 4.20 -16.58
CA LEU A 60 -6.31 5.13 -17.41
C LEU A 60 -5.29 5.86 -16.56
N VAL A 61 -4.00 5.67 -16.85
CA VAL A 61 -2.91 6.42 -16.21
C VAL A 61 -2.44 7.50 -17.16
N ASN A 62 -2.56 8.74 -16.72
CA ASN A 62 -2.05 9.92 -17.40
C ASN A 62 -0.81 10.42 -16.66
N ALA A 63 0.28 10.66 -17.37
CA ALA A 63 1.50 11.23 -16.83
C ALA A 63 1.80 12.56 -17.51
N ASP A 64 2.41 13.47 -16.79
CA ASP A 64 2.83 14.74 -17.35
C ASP A 64 3.90 14.55 -18.45
N ARG A 65 4.14 15.62 -19.25
CA ARG A 65 5.08 15.56 -20.36
C ARG A 65 6.50 15.24 -19.91
N THR A 66 6.93 15.73 -18.77
CA THR A 66 8.27 15.51 -18.24
C THR A 66 8.45 14.06 -17.82
N THR A 67 7.53 13.55 -17.04
CA THR A 67 7.49 12.14 -16.64
C THR A 67 7.43 11.20 -17.85
N HIS A 68 6.61 11.55 -18.86
CA HIS A 68 6.55 10.75 -20.08
C HIS A 68 7.84 10.77 -20.90
N ALA A 69 8.58 11.88 -20.91
CA ALA A 69 9.86 11.98 -21.62
C ALA A 69 10.97 11.17 -20.92
N ASP A 70 11.01 11.22 -19.58
CA ASP A 70 12.03 10.55 -18.77
C ASP A 70 11.72 9.05 -18.61
N PHE A 71 10.43 8.68 -18.53
CA PHE A 71 9.93 7.33 -18.31
C PHE A 71 8.80 6.96 -19.29
N PRO A 72 9.07 6.79 -20.59
CA PRO A 72 8.02 6.64 -21.62
C PRO A 72 7.13 5.41 -21.44
N ASN A 73 7.61 4.36 -20.79
CA ASN A 73 6.86 3.13 -20.53
C ASN A 73 6.12 3.12 -19.18
N LEU A 74 6.25 4.16 -18.37
CA LEU A 74 5.71 4.19 -17.01
C LEU A 74 4.18 4.10 -17.00
N ALA A 75 3.50 5.01 -17.70
CA ALA A 75 2.04 5.02 -17.74
C ALA A 75 1.44 3.73 -18.32
N PRO A 76 1.92 3.15 -19.45
CA PRO A 76 1.50 1.85 -19.91
C PRO A 76 1.69 0.72 -18.91
N VAL A 77 2.84 0.67 -18.23
CA VAL A 77 3.12 -0.37 -17.23
C VAL A 77 2.22 -0.23 -16.01
N LEU A 78 2.02 0.99 -15.50
CA LEU A 78 1.11 1.25 -14.39
C LEU A 78 -0.33 0.89 -14.76
N THR A 79 -0.80 1.31 -15.95
CA THR A 79 -2.12 0.95 -16.48
C THR A 79 -2.32 -0.56 -16.46
N THR A 80 -1.36 -1.32 -17.00
CA THR A 80 -1.45 -2.78 -17.06
C THR A 80 -1.49 -3.40 -15.66
N ARG A 81 -0.54 -3.07 -14.81
CA ARG A 81 -0.42 -3.69 -13.48
C ARG A 81 -1.60 -3.39 -12.58
N ILE A 82 -2.08 -2.14 -12.58
CA ILE A 82 -3.23 -1.74 -11.77
C ILE A 82 -4.51 -2.39 -12.30
N SER A 83 -4.73 -2.38 -13.61
CA SER A 83 -5.89 -3.03 -14.23
C SER A 83 -5.97 -4.51 -13.89
N ASP A 84 -4.86 -5.25 -14.04
CA ASP A 84 -4.77 -6.68 -13.72
C ASP A 84 -5.13 -6.94 -12.25
N ARG A 85 -4.57 -6.16 -11.34
CA ARG A 85 -4.83 -6.28 -9.91
C ARG A 85 -6.29 -6.01 -9.55
N LEU A 86 -6.84 -4.92 -10.07
CA LEU A 86 -8.24 -4.58 -9.81
C LEU A 86 -9.18 -5.67 -10.33
N TYR A 87 -8.94 -6.17 -11.53
CA TYR A 87 -9.76 -7.25 -12.09
C TYR A 87 -9.72 -8.53 -11.24
N GLN A 88 -8.55 -8.87 -10.70
CA GLN A 88 -8.36 -10.07 -9.88
C GLN A 88 -9.02 -9.97 -8.50
N HIS A 89 -9.15 -8.77 -7.91
CA HIS A 89 -9.49 -8.62 -6.50
C HIS A 89 -10.80 -7.90 -6.22
N THR A 90 -11.40 -7.17 -7.18
CA THR A 90 -12.56 -6.32 -6.89
C THR A 90 -13.92 -6.98 -7.15
N GLY A 91 -13.96 -8.17 -7.77
CA GLY A 91 -15.21 -8.80 -8.17
C GLY A 91 -15.92 -8.05 -9.30
N ALA A 92 -15.19 -7.32 -10.11
CA ALA A 92 -15.71 -6.64 -11.29
C ALA A 92 -16.26 -7.64 -12.33
N THR A 93 -17.34 -7.28 -13.03
CA THR A 93 -17.96 -8.15 -14.05
C THR A 93 -17.25 -8.13 -15.39
N GLY A 94 -16.44 -7.09 -15.63
CA GLY A 94 -15.66 -6.93 -16.84
C GLY A 94 -14.65 -5.79 -16.73
N TRP A 95 -13.74 -5.74 -17.68
CA TRP A 95 -12.73 -4.70 -17.77
C TRP A 95 -12.30 -4.49 -19.22
N VAL A 96 -11.77 -3.31 -19.51
CA VAL A 96 -11.10 -3.08 -20.79
C VAL A 96 -9.67 -3.62 -20.68
N PRO A 97 -9.28 -4.63 -21.48
CA PRO A 97 -7.91 -5.13 -21.46
C PRO A 97 -6.91 -4.00 -21.73
N PRO A 98 -5.81 -3.90 -20.98
CA PRO A 98 -4.85 -2.81 -21.12
C PRO A 98 -4.32 -2.61 -22.53
N GLU A 99 -4.05 -3.70 -23.25
CA GLU A 99 -3.56 -3.63 -24.63
C GLU A 99 -4.59 -2.97 -25.56
N SER A 100 -5.88 -3.29 -25.37
CA SER A 100 -6.98 -2.70 -26.15
C SER A 100 -7.16 -1.23 -25.80
N LEU A 101 -7.06 -0.88 -24.52
CA LEU A 101 -7.13 0.51 -24.07
C LEU A 101 -5.96 1.32 -24.64
N LEU A 102 -4.73 0.83 -24.52
CA LEU A 102 -3.54 1.53 -25.02
C LEU A 102 -3.57 1.73 -26.54
N ALA A 103 -4.05 0.73 -27.28
CA ALA A 103 -4.27 0.85 -28.72
C ALA A 103 -5.34 1.91 -29.03
N TRP A 104 -6.45 1.90 -28.30
CA TRP A 104 -7.51 2.89 -28.46
C TRP A 104 -7.01 4.32 -28.15
N LEU A 105 -6.24 4.51 -27.08
CA LEU A 105 -5.65 5.81 -26.74
C LEU A 105 -4.70 6.32 -27.82
N TYR A 106 -3.93 5.42 -28.43
CA TYR A 106 -3.04 5.76 -29.53
C TYR A 106 -3.81 6.23 -30.78
N ASP A 107 -4.91 5.56 -31.11
CA ASP A 107 -5.75 5.90 -32.27
C ASP A 107 -6.62 7.14 -32.02
N ASN A 108 -6.85 7.50 -30.75
CA ASN A 108 -7.70 8.62 -30.32
C ASN A 108 -6.93 9.69 -29.51
N PRO A 109 -5.92 10.38 -30.07
CA PRO A 109 -5.03 11.26 -29.31
C PRO A 109 -5.72 12.46 -28.64
N ARG A 110 -6.98 12.72 -28.95
CA ARG A 110 -7.80 13.77 -28.32
C ARG A 110 -8.34 13.37 -26.94
N TRP A 111 -8.16 12.13 -26.52
CA TRP A 111 -8.65 11.63 -25.24
C TRP A 111 -8.19 12.49 -24.04
N VAL A 112 -6.98 13.07 -24.10
CA VAL A 112 -6.44 13.98 -23.05
C VAL A 112 -7.30 15.21 -22.78
N SER A 113 -8.13 15.61 -23.75
CA SER A 113 -9.05 16.75 -23.62
C SER A 113 -10.53 16.34 -23.50
N THR A 114 -10.79 15.04 -23.55
CA THR A 114 -12.14 14.49 -23.42
C THR A 114 -12.47 14.32 -21.91
N PRO A 115 -13.61 14.79 -21.45
CA PRO A 115 -14.04 14.61 -20.07
C PRO A 115 -14.12 13.11 -19.70
N ALA A 116 -13.70 12.77 -18.48
CA ALA A 116 -13.66 11.37 -18.02
C ALA A 116 -15.01 10.63 -18.13
N PRO A 117 -16.19 11.25 -17.88
CA PRO A 117 -17.47 10.58 -18.11
C PRO A 117 -17.74 10.23 -19.57
N GLU A 118 -17.26 11.05 -20.51
CA GLU A 118 -17.39 10.78 -21.94
C GLU A 118 -16.45 9.64 -22.34
N LEU A 119 -15.21 9.63 -21.82
CA LEU A 119 -14.28 8.52 -22.02
C LEU A 119 -14.84 7.19 -21.52
N ALA A 120 -15.47 7.16 -20.34
CA ALA A 120 -16.12 5.97 -19.82
C ALA A 120 -17.20 5.43 -20.78
N LYS A 121 -18.00 6.32 -21.37
CA LYS A 121 -19.01 5.96 -22.37
C LYS A 121 -18.39 5.45 -23.67
N GLU A 122 -17.34 6.09 -24.16
CA GLU A 122 -16.65 5.68 -25.39
C GLU A 122 -15.96 4.32 -25.22
N LEU A 123 -15.42 4.05 -24.03
CA LEU A 123 -14.82 2.76 -23.68
C LEU A 123 -15.88 1.69 -23.33
N GLY A 124 -17.15 2.07 -23.18
CA GLY A 124 -18.25 1.15 -22.87
C GLY A 124 -18.17 0.54 -21.49
N VAL A 125 -17.65 1.28 -20.49
CA VAL A 125 -17.51 0.83 -19.10
C VAL A 125 -18.42 1.60 -18.16
N ASP A 126 -18.79 0.95 -17.05
CA ASP A 126 -19.59 1.57 -15.99
C ASP A 126 -18.76 2.54 -15.15
N GLN A 127 -17.49 2.22 -14.93
CA GLN A 127 -16.55 2.98 -14.10
C GLN A 127 -15.23 3.21 -14.85
N LEU A 128 -14.71 4.44 -14.79
CA LEU A 128 -13.36 4.77 -15.25
C LEU A 128 -12.50 5.18 -14.07
N VAL A 129 -11.45 4.43 -13.82
CA VAL A 129 -10.42 4.78 -12.84
C VAL A 129 -9.37 5.61 -13.57
N VAL A 130 -9.24 6.87 -13.20
CA VAL A 130 -8.26 7.81 -13.77
C VAL A 130 -7.20 8.08 -12.74
N ILE A 131 -5.94 7.94 -13.13
CA ILE A 131 -4.78 8.26 -12.31
C ILE A 131 -3.97 9.34 -13.03
N ASP A 132 -3.99 10.55 -12.48
CA ASP A 132 -3.15 11.65 -12.92
C ASP A 132 -1.85 11.64 -12.14
N LEU A 133 -0.80 11.06 -12.72
CA LEU A 133 0.54 11.00 -12.15
C LEU A 133 1.27 12.32 -12.43
N PHE A 134 1.44 13.13 -11.39
CA PHE A 134 2.05 14.45 -11.50
C PHE A 134 3.51 14.49 -11.04
N GLU A 135 4.02 13.46 -10.37
CA GLU A 135 5.42 13.34 -9.98
C GLU A 135 5.89 11.88 -10.12
N PHE A 136 7.00 11.68 -10.80
CA PHE A 136 7.78 10.45 -10.76
C PHE A 136 9.25 10.81 -10.96
N ARG A 137 10.03 10.74 -9.90
CA ARG A 137 11.44 11.07 -9.89
C ARG A 137 12.25 10.07 -9.08
N LEU A 138 13.53 9.93 -9.37
CA LEU A 138 14.42 9.03 -8.65
C LEU A 138 15.36 9.77 -7.70
N ASN A 139 15.56 11.08 -7.93
CA ASN A 139 16.45 11.94 -7.14
C ASN A 139 15.76 13.27 -6.89
N GLU A 140 16.19 13.97 -5.84
CA GLU A 140 15.89 15.40 -5.72
C GLU A 140 16.48 16.19 -6.91
N PRO A 141 15.78 17.23 -7.36
CA PRO A 141 16.31 18.11 -8.40
C PRO A 141 17.67 18.69 -8.01
N GLY A 142 18.68 18.43 -8.86
CA GLY A 142 20.05 18.88 -8.63
C GLY A 142 20.95 17.92 -7.84
N ASN A 143 20.42 16.88 -7.23
CA ASN A 143 21.19 15.86 -6.51
C ASN A 143 21.17 14.53 -7.29
N ARG A 144 22.32 14.12 -7.84
CA ARG A 144 22.49 12.85 -8.57
C ARG A 144 23.24 11.78 -7.77
N TYR A 145 23.62 12.08 -6.55
CA TYR A 145 24.50 11.24 -5.76
C TYR A 145 23.76 10.37 -4.77
N VAL A 146 22.52 10.73 -4.45
CA VAL A 146 21.67 10.03 -3.49
C VAL A 146 20.29 9.81 -4.12
N TRP A 147 19.77 8.61 -3.93
CA TRP A 147 18.41 8.30 -4.33
C TRP A 147 17.41 8.92 -3.34
N ASP A 148 16.45 9.61 -3.87
CA ASP A 148 15.28 10.16 -3.17
C ASP A 148 14.09 10.08 -4.13
N GLY A 149 13.71 8.83 -4.42
CA GLY A 149 12.65 8.51 -5.34
C GLY A 149 11.28 8.86 -4.77
N ARG A 150 10.43 9.47 -5.59
CA ARG A 150 9.04 9.78 -5.25
C ARG A 150 8.13 9.53 -6.43
N ALA A 151 6.96 8.94 -6.17
CA ALA A 151 5.87 8.86 -7.12
C ALA A 151 4.58 9.37 -6.46
N ALA A 152 3.98 10.39 -7.06
CA ALA A 152 2.76 10.99 -6.53
C ALA A 152 1.75 11.26 -7.65
N GLY A 153 0.47 11.05 -7.34
CA GLY A 153 -0.63 11.20 -8.28
C GLY A 153 -1.98 11.31 -7.59
N THR A 154 -2.98 11.71 -8.35
CA THR A 154 -4.38 11.72 -7.90
C THR A 154 -5.12 10.60 -8.62
N LEU A 155 -5.72 9.70 -7.84
CA LEU A 155 -6.62 8.67 -8.33
C LEU A 155 -8.05 9.15 -8.17
N SER A 156 -8.84 9.05 -9.24
CA SER A 156 -10.27 9.35 -9.24
C SER A 156 -11.06 8.24 -9.93
N VAL A 157 -12.29 8.00 -9.46
CA VAL A 157 -13.23 7.08 -10.10
C VAL A 157 -14.43 7.87 -10.59
N VAL A 158 -14.75 7.70 -11.87
CA VAL A 158 -15.84 8.41 -12.54
C VAL A 158 -16.77 7.39 -13.18
N GLY A 159 -18.06 7.46 -12.85
CA GLY A 159 -19.08 6.67 -13.54
C GLY A 159 -19.48 7.28 -14.87
N GLY A 160 -19.80 6.45 -15.87
CA GLY A 160 -20.24 6.90 -17.19
C GLY A 160 -21.53 7.74 -17.21
N LEU A 161 -22.26 7.81 -16.11
CA LEU A 161 -23.48 8.62 -15.96
C LEU A 161 -23.30 9.84 -15.05
N GLY A 162 -22.17 9.95 -14.35
CA GLY A 162 -21.90 11.03 -13.40
C GLY A 162 -21.01 12.11 -13.98
N GLU A 163 -21.28 13.37 -13.66
CA GLU A 163 -20.42 14.50 -14.04
C GLU A 163 -19.26 14.70 -13.07
N THR A 164 -19.38 14.19 -11.84
CA THR A 164 -18.38 14.34 -10.79
C THR A 164 -17.80 12.98 -10.38
N PRO A 165 -16.52 12.94 -9.99
CA PRO A 165 -15.93 11.72 -9.44
C PRO A 165 -16.69 11.23 -8.21
N THR A 166 -16.91 9.91 -8.13
CA THR A 166 -17.53 9.25 -6.97
C THR A 166 -16.52 8.96 -5.87
N PHE A 167 -15.24 8.92 -6.23
CA PHE A 167 -14.12 8.70 -5.31
C PHE A 167 -12.90 9.47 -5.80
N VAL A 168 -12.15 10.09 -4.88
CA VAL A 168 -10.88 10.77 -5.17
C VAL A 168 -9.91 10.50 -4.03
N ARG A 169 -8.68 10.14 -4.36
CA ARG A 169 -7.61 9.92 -3.38
C ARG A 169 -6.27 10.35 -3.96
N GLU A 170 -5.47 11.01 -3.15
CA GLU A 170 -4.06 11.28 -3.45
C GLU A 170 -3.21 10.08 -3.02
N ILE A 171 -2.24 9.74 -3.85
CA ILE A 171 -1.28 8.66 -3.63
C ILE A 171 0.10 9.29 -3.66
N ASP A 172 0.89 8.98 -2.64
CA ASP A 172 2.26 9.45 -2.50
C ASP A 172 3.11 8.32 -1.94
N VAL A 173 4.15 7.93 -2.64
CA VAL A 173 5.09 6.89 -2.24
C VAL A 173 6.51 7.35 -2.48
N SER A 174 7.41 6.93 -1.61
CA SER A 174 8.84 7.22 -1.68
C SER A 174 9.68 5.94 -1.60
N PHE A 175 10.91 6.01 -2.04
CA PHE A 175 11.94 4.98 -1.90
C PHE A 175 13.32 5.56 -2.26
N PRO A 176 14.40 5.26 -1.49
CA PRO A 176 14.48 4.37 -0.32
C PRO A 176 13.86 4.97 0.95
N ASP A 177 13.60 4.09 1.94
CA ASP A 177 13.00 4.48 3.24
C ASP A 177 14.03 5.10 4.20
N SER A 178 15.30 4.97 3.88
CA SER A 178 16.42 5.53 4.64
C SER A 178 17.36 6.29 3.73
N ASP A 179 17.93 7.36 4.26
CA ASP A 179 18.90 8.20 3.55
C ASP A 179 20.22 7.48 3.26
N GLY A 180 20.93 7.98 2.24
CA GLY A 180 22.33 7.62 1.99
C GLY A 180 22.56 6.57 0.92
N PHE A 181 21.53 5.97 0.34
CA PHE A 181 21.68 5.09 -0.82
C PHE A 181 21.98 5.89 -2.08
N GLY A 182 22.98 5.45 -2.83
CA GLY A 182 23.38 6.09 -4.08
C GLY A 182 23.50 5.10 -5.23
N PRO A 183 23.96 5.56 -6.41
CA PRO A 183 24.11 4.72 -7.61
C PRO A 183 25.09 3.55 -7.46
N ASN A 184 25.91 3.54 -6.41
CA ASN A 184 26.83 2.45 -6.13
C ASN A 184 26.16 1.26 -5.41
N GLU A 185 25.09 1.53 -4.64
CA GLU A 185 24.35 0.54 -3.85
C GLU A 185 23.11 0.03 -4.61
N LEU A 186 22.40 0.93 -5.28
CA LEU A 186 21.19 0.65 -6.03
C LEU A 186 21.27 1.25 -7.43
N SER A 187 20.83 0.52 -8.44
CA SER A 187 20.69 1.07 -9.79
C SER A 187 19.40 1.89 -9.93
N ALA A 188 19.37 2.81 -10.88
CA ALA A 188 18.18 3.58 -11.22
C ALA A 188 16.96 2.68 -11.55
N GLU A 189 17.20 1.57 -12.23
CA GLU A 189 16.16 0.60 -12.58
C GLU A 189 15.58 -0.09 -11.35
N GLN A 190 16.42 -0.41 -10.35
CA GLN A 190 15.96 -1.00 -9.09
C GLN A 190 15.09 -0.01 -8.32
N VAL A 191 15.53 1.24 -8.19
CA VAL A 191 14.77 2.31 -7.52
C VAL A 191 13.43 2.53 -8.24
N ALA A 192 13.45 2.69 -9.56
CA ALA A 192 12.23 2.86 -10.35
C ALA A 192 11.28 1.67 -10.21
N SER A 193 11.81 0.43 -10.19
CA SER A 193 10.99 -0.78 -10.07
C SER A 193 10.29 -0.87 -8.73
N VAL A 194 11.00 -0.56 -7.62
CA VAL A 194 10.40 -0.56 -6.28
C VAL A 194 9.36 0.55 -6.17
N LEU A 195 9.67 1.74 -6.66
CA LEU A 195 8.77 2.88 -6.63
C LEU A 195 7.46 2.60 -7.41
N MET A 196 7.59 2.01 -8.61
CA MET A 196 6.42 1.55 -9.38
C MET A 196 5.62 0.49 -8.63
N ALA A 197 6.27 -0.48 -7.99
CA ALA A 197 5.57 -1.52 -7.23
C ALA A 197 4.77 -0.92 -6.07
N ARG A 198 5.38 -0.03 -5.28
CA ARG A 198 4.71 0.69 -4.19
C ARG A 198 3.52 1.52 -4.69
N PHE A 199 3.70 2.21 -5.80
CA PHE A 199 2.62 3.01 -6.39
C PHE A 199 1.45 2.13 -6.86
N VAL A 200 1.73 0.99 -7.49
CA VAL A 200 0.71 -0.01 -7.87
C VAL A 200 0.00 -0.56 -6.63
N ASP A 201 0.73 -0.89 -5.57
CA ASP A 201 0.18 -1.39 -4.31
C ASP A 201 -0.77 -0.35 -3.72
N ARG A 202 -0.30 0.86 -3.46
CA ARG A 202 -1.11 1.93 -2.86
C ARG A 202 -2.31 2.32 -3.71
N SER A 203 -2.19 2.32 -5.04
CA SER A 203 -3.30 2.61 -5.94
C SER A 203 -4.37 1.52 -5.93
N SER A 204 -3.95 0.26 -5.92
CA SER A 204 -4.87 -0.87 -6.04
C SER A 204 -5.51 -1.26 -4.70
N TRP A 205 -4.81 -1.13 -3.59
CA TRP A 205 -5.31 -1.44 -2.24
C TRP A 205 -6.48 -0.59 -1.79
N LEU A 206 -6.72 0.53 -2.43
CA LEU A 206 -7.92 1.34 -2.20
C LEU A 206 -9.22 0.60 -2.52
N PHE A 207 -9.17 -0.45 -3.36
CA PHE A 207 -10.34 -1.08 -3.97
C PHE A 207 -10.70 -2.46 -3.41
N TYR A 208 -9.83 -3.08 -2.63
CA TYR A 208 -10.06 -4.39 -2.03
C TYR A 208 -9.35 -4.52 -0.69
N ASP A 209 -9.87 -5.40 0.17
CA ASP A 209 -9.26 -5.71 1.45
C ASP A 209 -7.90 -6.37 1.22
N HIS A 210 -6.89 -5.91 1.94
CA HIS A 210 -5.53 -6.42 1.81
C HIS A 210 -4.85 -6.55 3.17
N GLU A 211 -3.76 -7.31 3.20
CA GLU A 211 -2.93 -7.44 4.37
C GLU A 211 -1.70 -6.53 4.24
N GLU A 212 -1.46 -5.73 5.27
CA GLU A 212 -0.26 -4.91 5.41
C GLU A 212 0.51 -5.32 6.66
N PRO A 213 1.85 -5.20 6.67
CA PRO A 213 2.59 -5.23 7.92
C PRO A 213 2.02 -4.21 8.90
N TYR A 214 2.04 -4.53 10.20
CA TYR A 214 1.51 -3.61 11.22
C TYR A 214 2.27 -2.27 11.23
N TYR A 215 3.57 -2.33 10.91
CA TYR A 215 4.42 -1.18 10.62
C TYR A 215 4.93 -1.32 9.18
N PRO A 216 4.27 -0.70 8.20
CA PRO A 216 4.76 -0.74 6.82
C PRO A 216 6.06 0.07 6.72
N ASP A 217 6.99 -0.44 5.92
CA ASP A 217 8.29 0.20 5.69
C ASP A 217 8.19 1.45 4.78
N TYR A 218 6.96 1.87 4.40
CA TYR A 218 6.73 2.97 3.45
C TYR A 218 5.32 3.57 3.56
#